data_c274a278d294942c93838bdc489f8b2a
#
_entry.id   c274a278d294942c93838bdc489f8b2a
#
_cell.length_a   1.000
_cell.length_b   1.000
_cell.length_c   1.000
_cell.angle_alpha   90.00
_cell.angle_beta   90.00
_cell.angle_gamma   90.00
#
_symmetry.space_group_name_H-M   'P 1'
#
loop_
_entity.id
_entity.type
_entity.pdbx_description
1 polymer ?
#
loop_
_entity_poly.entity_id
_entity_poly.type
_entity_poly.pdbx_seq_one_letter_code
_entity_poly.pdbx_strand_id
1 'polypeptide(L)'
;MNKNRITIRVGHGTLSFSVRGDLSSPTPNIGNADERADGGEEQPCVTFEPYVVRSGVSIAANLREAFKTSDLLATDAQMARVLADTPVLMVPMEQFEEQLMNTYYAHAFPDLQHNHVLYNILPDLNAVAVFSINSDLKLVLDDHFRNVSFYCALTPVWRHLHQRSLNGVRNKLYGYFHERRLDIFAFQKNRFKFCNQFETNHVKDALYFLLYVWQQLALDASHDELYLVGDLPDEGGELLTSLNEYVKKVRVINPTEEYGESPLTRTKGMPYDLMTLFAKEQ
;
A
#
# COMPACT_ATOMS: atom_id res chain seq x y z
N MET A 1 21.91 -4.96 -4.20
CA MET A 1 22.85 -4.00 -3.61
C MET A 1 22.31 -2.58 -3.74
N ASN A 2 21.51 -2.13 -2.78
CA ASN A 2 20.83 -0.81 -2.83
C ASN A 2 21.04 -0.06 -1.51
N LYS A 3 22.32 0.24 -1.20
CA LYS A 3 22.72 0.82 0.09
C LYS A 3 22.21 2.25 0.36
N ASN A 4 21.64 2.95 -0.65
CA ASN A 4 21.23 4.36 -0.52
C ASN A 4 19.87 4.64 -1.17
N ARG A 5 18.88 3.78 -0.93
CA ARG A 5 17.51 4.03 -1.41
C ARG A 5 16.59 4.31 -0.23
N ILE A 6 15.93 5.46 -0.25
CA ILE A 6 14.84 5.76 0.66
C ILE A 6 13.48 5.42 0.03
N THR A 7 12.56 4.91 0.81
CA THR A 7 11.17 4.74 0.41
C THR A 7 10.34 5.84 1.05
N ILE A 8 9.63 6.60 0.23
CA ILE A 8 8.74 7.69 0.63
C ILE A 8 7.31 7.24 0.30
N ARG A 9 6.48 7.08 1.32
CA ARG A 9 5.05 6.85 1.12
C ARG A 9 4.31 8.17 1.21
N VAL A 10 3.55 8.47 0.18
CA VAL A 10 2.70 9.66 0.08
C VAL A 10 1.26 9.20 0.18
N GLY A 11 0.66 9.35 1.35
CA GLY A 11 -0.74 9.06 1.62
C GLY A 11 -1.66 10.24 1.32
N HIS A 12 -2.95 10.09 1.58
CA HIS A 12 -3.94 11.14 1.36
C HIS A 12 -3.71 12.37 2.26
N GLY A 13 -3.30 12.14 3.50
CA GLY A 13 -2.96 13.19 4.48
C GLY A 13 -1.75 12.83 5.31
N THR A 14 -0.93 11.91 4.83
CA THR A 14 0.22 11.37 5.55
C THR A 14 1.46 11.34 4.66
N LEU A 15 2.61 11.45 5.29
CA LEU A 15 3.91 11.14 4.70
C LEU A 15 4.62 10.18 5.64
N SER A 16 5.41 9.28 5.09
CA SER A 16 6.34 8.49 5.89
C SER A 16 7.58 8.13 5.09
N PHE A 17 8.66 7.93 5.81
CA PHE A 17 9.97 7.64 5.24
C PHE A 17 10.46 6.30 5.80
N SER A 18 11.09 5.51 4.95
CA SER A 18 11.61 4.21 5.35
C SER A 18 12.92 3.92 4.65
N VAL A 19 13.86 3.36 5.39
CA VAL A 19 15.13 2.87 4.86
C VAL A 19 15.32 1.44 5.32
N ARG A 20 15.72 0.57 4.39
CA ARG A 20 16.13 -0.79 4.73
C ARG A 20 17.57 -0.74 5.22
N GLY A 21 17.81 -1.12 6.48
CA GLY A 21 19.14 -1.27 7.05
C GLY A 21 19.85 -2.48 6.48
N ASP A 22 21.16 -2.38 6.30
CA ASP A 22 22.03 -3.56 6.09
C ASP A 22 22.27 -4.25 7.42
N LEU A 23 22.16 -5.55 7.44
CA LEU A 23 22.53 -6.44 8.56
C LEU A 23 24.00 -6.34 9.00
N SER A 24 24.81 -5.55 8.29
CA SER A 24 26.26 -5.40 8.52
C SER A 24 26.67 -4.16 9.32
N SER A 25 25.73 -3.31 9.71
CA SER A 25 26.06 -2.16 10.57
C SER A 25 25.96 -2.59 12.04
N PRO A 26 27.09 -2.61 12.81
CA PRO A 26 26.99 -2.88 14.24
C PRO A 26 26.17 -1.76 14.90
N THR A 27 25.03 -2.10 15.49
CA THR A 27 24.38 -1.23 16.47
C THR A 27 25.42 -0.81 17.50
N PRO A 28 25.49 0.49 17.88
CA PRO A 28 26.34 0.89 18.97
C PRO A 28 25.90 0.15 20.23
N ASN A 29 26.76 -0.77 20.67
CA ASN A 29 26.59 -1.57 21.88
C ASN A 29 26.43 -0.64 23.09
N ILE A 30 25.25 -0.56 23.65
CA ILE A 30 25.07 -0.20 25.05
C ILE A 30 24.55 -1.43 25.77
N GLY A 31 25.47 -2.17 26.38
CA GLY A 31 25.17 -3.06 27.48
C GLY A 31 25.01 -4.55 27.17
N ASN A 32 26.01 -5.30 27.68
CA ASN A 32 26.04 -6.72 28.05
C ASN A 32 26.06 -7.80 26.96
N ALA A 33 27.29 -8.29 26.75
CA ALA A 33 27.55 -9.60 26.18
C ALA A 33 27.01 -10.66 27.15
N ASP A 34 26.05 -11.46 26.68
CA ASP A 34 25.86 -12.88 26.91
C ASP A 34 24.44 -13.26 26.52
N GLU A 35 24.32 -13.74 25.28
CA GLU A 35 23.34 -14.74 24.85
C GLU A 35 23.46 -14.90 23.34
N ARG A 36 24.44 -15.75 22.97
CA ARG A 36 24.46 -16.35 21.63
C ARG A 36 23.48 -17.51 21.65
N ALA A 37 22.32 -17.33 21.07
CA ALA A 37 21.37 -18.39 20.80
C ALA A 37 20.99 -18.38 19.32
N ASP A 38 21.39 -19.46 18.70
CA ASP A 38 20.75 -20.20 17.61
C ASP A 38 20.42 -19.48 16.29
N GLY A 39 20.79 -20.14 15.18
CA GLY A 39 20.74 -19.71 13.79
C GLY A 39 19.36 -19.37 13.24
N GLY A 40 18.81 -18.24 13.66
CA GLY A 40 17.67 -17.60 13.02
C GLY A 40 18.14 -16.73 11.86
N GLU A 41 17.55 -16.89 10.69
CA GLU A 41 17.73 -15.98 9.56
C GLU A 41 17.50 -14.54 10.04
N GLU A 42 18.55 -13.72 10.00
CA GLU A 42 18.49 -12.32 10.41
C GLU A 42 17.54 -11.57 9.47
N GLN A 43 16.36 -11.23 9.98
CA GLN A 43 15.36 -10.49 9.22
C GLN A 43 15.83 -9.04 8.98
N PRO A 44 15.60 -8.47 7.79
CA PRO A 44 16.06 -7.15 7.44
C PRO A 44 15.47 -6.09 8.38
N CYS A 45 16.33 -5.30 8.98
CA CYS A 45 15.93 -4.17 9.79
C CYS A 45 15.40 -3.05 8.86
N VAL A 46 14.18 -2.61 9.08
CA VAL A 46 13.59 -1.44 8.41
C VAL A 46 13.43 -0.33 9.42
N THR A 47 14.05 0.81 9.16
CA THR A 47 13.79 2.03 9.93
C THR A 47 12.60 2.76 9.30
N PHE A 48 11.62 3.13 10.10
CA PHE A 48 10.37 3.79 9.68
C PHE A 48 10.15 5.07 10.46
N GLU A 49 9.90 6.16 9.77
CA GLU A 49 9.64 7.48 10.33
C GLU A 49 8.32 8.04 9.77
N PRO A 50 7.23 8.10 10.57
CA PRO A 50 6.01 8.77 10.18
C PRO A 50 6.19 10.29 10.28
N TYR A 51 5.67 11.04 9.29
CA TYR A 51 5.69 12.49 9.28
C TYR A 51 4.27 13.05 9.41
N VAL A 52 4.08 13.97 10.34
CA VAL A 52 2.78 14.62 10.56
C VAL A 52 2.61 15.77 9.56
N VAL A 53 1.73 15.58 8.58
CA VAL A 53 1.40 16.60 7.58
C VAL A 53 0.64 17.76 8.24
N ARG A 54 1.10 18.99 7.99
CA ARG A 54 0.41 20.20 8.46
C ARG A 54 -0.83 20.46 7.61
N SER A 55 -1.98 20.53 8.26
CA SER A 55 -3.24 20.88 7.60
C SER A 55 -3.20 22.26 6.94
N GLY A 56 -3.81 22.38 5.75
CA GLY A 56 -3.82 23.64 5.00
C GLY A 56 -2.53 23.97 4.25
N VAL A 57 -1.52 23.10 4.34
CA VAL A 57 -0.25 23.23 3.62
C VAL A 57 -0.16 22.13 2.56
N SER A 58 0.29 22.45 1.35
CA SER A 58 0.41 21.46 0.29
C SER A 58 1.37 20.33 0.66
N ILE A 59 1.14 19.15 0.12
CA ILE A 59 2.00 17.97 0.36
C ILE A 59 3.46 18.24 -0.09
N ALA A 60 3.64 18.99 -1.18
CA ALA A 60 4.95 19.40 -1.66
C ALA A 60 5.68 20.31 -0.67
N ALA A 61 4.97 21.26 -0.05
CA ALA A 61 5.55 22.12 0.97
C ALA A 61 5.85 21.38 2.28
N ASN A 62 4.99 20.42 2.66
CA ASN A 62 5.25 19.53 3.78
C ASN A 62 6.51 18.67 3.54
N LEU A 63 6.71 18.16 2.33
CA LEU A 63 7.91 17.39 1.99
C LEU A 63 9.18 18.26 2.04
N ARG A 64 9.13 19.52 1.54
CA ARG A 64 10.27 20.44 1.67
C ARG A 64 10.65 20.71 3.13
N GLU A 65 9.66 20.77 4.01
CA GLU A 65 9.93 20.92 5.45
C GLU A 65 10.49 19.63 6.05
N ALA A 66 9.98 18.48 5.61
CA ALA A 66 10.48 17.18 6.05
C ALA A 66 11.96 16.99 5.71
N PHE A 67 12.45 17.47 4.56
CA PHE A 67 13.89 17.44 4.22
C PHE A 67 14.79 18.19 5.22
N LYS A 68 14.21 19.10 6.01
CA LYS A 68 14.97 19.86 7.03
C LYS A 68 14.89 19.23 8.42
N THR A 69 13.87 18.40 8.66
CA THR A 69 13.51 17.93 10.01
C THR A 69 13.58 16.42 10.19
N SER A 70 13.55 15.65 9.11
CA SER A 70 13.61 14.19 9.16
C SER A 70 15.05 13.69 9.17
N ASP A 71 15.37 12.84 10.15
CA ASP A 71 16.68 12.21 10.25
C ASP A 71 16.96 11.25 9.09
N LEU A 72 15.91 10.55 8.62
CA LEU A 72 16.04 9.63 7.48
C LEU A 72 16.28 10.37 6.16
N LEU A 73 15.67 11.52 5.96
CA LEU A 73 15.85 12.35 4.76
C LEU A 73 17.17 13.14 4.77
N ALA A 74 17.77 13.35 5.95
CA ALA A 74 19.07 13.98 6.08
C ALA A 74 20.23 13.08 5.63
N THR A 75 19.96 11.81 5.30
CA THR A 75 20.96 10.88 4.79
C THR A 75 21.32 11.17 3.32
N ASP A 76 22.55 10.84 2.90
CA ASP A 76 23.01 11.00 1.50
C ASP A 76 22.34 10.01 0.52
N ALA A 77 21.05 9.74 0.69
CA ALA A 77 20.31 8.88 -0.20
C ALA A 77 20.16 9.55 -1.58
N GLN A 78 20.76 8.96 -2.61
CA GLN A 78 20.70 9.49 -3.98
C GLN A 78 19.46 8.98 -4.76
N MET A 79 18.80 7.95 -4.25
CA MET A 79 17.68 7.30 -4.90
C MET A 79 16.45 7.27 -3.99
N ALA A 80 15.29 7.61 -4.56
CA ALA A 80 14.01 7.49 -3.88
C ALA A 80 13.08 6.51 -4.59
N ARG A 81 12.39 5.71 -3.80
CA ARG A 81 11.19 4.99 -4.22
C ARG A 81 9.99 5.70 -3.62
N VAL A 82 9.09 6.17 -4.44
CA VAL A 82 7.87 6.85 -3.99
C VAL A 82 6.67 5.93 -4.18
N LEU A 83 5.98 5.64 -3.09
CA LEU A 83 4.68 4.96 -3.10
C LEU A 83 3.60 6.02 -3.03
N ALA A 84 2.87 6.22 -4.13
CA ALA A 84 1.78 7.19 -4.21
C ALA A 84 0.43 6.51 -3.94
N ASP A 85 -0.25 6.93 -2.89
CA ASP A 85 -1.61 6.53 -2.58
C ASP A 85 -2.60 7.53 -3.20
N THR A 86 -2.98 7.26 -4.42
CA THR A 86 -3.88 8.08 -5.23
C THR A 86 -4.86 7.18 -5.97
N PRO A 87 -5.99 7.72 -6.47
CA PRO A 87 -6.92 6.95 -7.29
C PRO A 87 -6.22 6.25 -8.45
N VAL A 88 -6.59 5.00 -8.71
CA VAL A 88 -5.94 4.14 -9.69
C VAL A 88 -6.94 3.66 -10.73
N LEU A 89 -6.58 3.81 -12.00
CA LEU A 89 -7.27 3.18 -13.11
C LEU A 89 -6.53 1.90 -13.50
N MET A 90 -7.19 0.75 -13.30
CA MET A 90 -6.64 -0.55 -13.71
C MET A 90 -7.03 -0.85 -15.15
N VAL A 91 -6.04 -1.01 -16.02
CA VAL A 91 -6.23 -1.32 -17.43
C VAL A 91 -5.70 -2.72 -17.71
N PRO A 92 -6.46 -3.62 -18.38
CA PRO A 92 -5.92 -4.89 -18.85
C PRO A 92 -4.71 -4.67 -19.74
N MET A 93 -3.65 -5.50 -19.59
CA MET A 93 -2.38 -5.29 -20.31
C MET A 93 -2.57 -5.28 -21.83
N GLU A 94 -3.46 -6.11 -22.35
CA GLU A 94 -3.78 -6.20 -23.79
C GLU A 94 -4.54 -4.97 -24.34
N GLN A 95 -5.08 -4.12 -23.47
CA GLN A 95 -5.85 -2.92 -23.83
C GLN A 95 -5.11 -1.62 -23.49
N PHE A 96 -3.92 -1.72 -22.92
CA PHE A 96 -3.17 -0.56 -22.49
C PHE A 96 -2.43 0.08 -23.68
N GLU A 97 -2.68 1.36 -23.88
CA GLU A 97 -1.98 2.21 -24.82
C GLU A 97 -1.41 3.42 -24.09
N GLU A 98 -0.08 3.50 -24.00
CA GLU A 98 0.62 4.57 -23.26
C GLU A 98 0.20 5.98 -23.74
N GLN A 99 -0.03 6.14 -25.03
CA GLN A 99 -0.41 7.43 -25.63
C GLN A 99 -1.79 7.92 -25.15
N LEU A 100 -2.68 7.00 -24.74
CA LEU A 100 -4.03 7.29 -24.30
C LEU A 100 -4.17 7.36 -22.78
N MET A 101 -3.13 7.03 -22.00
CA MET A 101 -3.21 6.94 -20.55
C MET A 101 -3.68 8.24 -19.88
N ASN A 102 -3.20 9.40 -20.35
CA ASN A 102 -3.60 10.70 -19.82
C ASN A 102 -5.11 10.96 -20.06
N THR A 103 -5.58 10.62 -21.26
CA THR A 103 -6.99 10.78 -21.64
C THR A 103 -7.89 9.88 -20.79
N TYR A 104 -7.53 8.60 -20.66
CA TYR A 104 -8.29 7.65 -19.84
C TYR A 104 -8.31 8.06 -18.37
N TYR A 105 -7.15 8.47 -17.84
CA TYR A 105 -7.06 8.88 -16.44
C TYR A 105 -7.85 10.16 -16.15
N ALA A 106 -7.73 11.18 -17.01
CA ALA A 106 -8.49 12.42 -16.87
C ALA A 106 -10.00 12.21 -17.01
N HIS A 107 -10.44 11.26 -17.83
CA HIS A 107 -11.85 10.91 -17.95
C HIS A 107 -12.38 10.19 -16.70
N ALA A 108 -11.57 9.28 -16.13
CA ALA A 108 -11.94 8.56 -14.91
C ALA A 108 -11.90 9.46 -13.65
N PHE A 109 -10.94 10.39 -13.60
CA PHE A 109 -10.68 11.26 -12.44
C PHE A 109 -10.53 12.73 -12.87
N PRO A 110 -11.62 13.43 -13.20
CA PRO A 110 -11.58 14.80 -13.74
C PRO A 110 -10.92 15.81 -12.79
N ASP A 111 -11.05 15.62 -11.49
CA ASP A 111 -10.47 16.50 -10.47
C ASP A 111 -8.94 16.41 -10.38
N LEU A 112 -8.35 15.39 -10.97
CA LEU A 112 -6.90 15.14 -10.97
C LEU A 112 -6.23 15.42 -12.31
N GLN A 113 -6.90 16.08 -13.25
CA GLN A 113 -6.39 16.35 -14.61
C GLN A 113 -5.09 17.18 -14.65
N HIS A 114 -4.77 17.92 -13.58
CA HIS A 114 -3.54 18.71 -13.48
C HIS A 114 -2.35 17.96 -12.86
N ASN A 115 -2.57 16.73 -12.43
CA ASN A 115 -1.53 15.88 -11.89
C ASN A 115 -0.69 15.26 -13.01
N HIS A 116 0.52 14.87 -12.68
CA HIS A 116 1.39 14.09 -13.55
C HIS A 116 0.96 12.63 -13.53
N VAL A 117 0.48 12.13 -14.67
CA VAL A 117 0.01 10.74 -14.80
C VAL A 117 1.19 9.80 -15.03
N LEU A 118 1.16 8.68 -14.36
CA LEU A 118 2.19 7.64 -14.34
C LEU A 118 1.53 6.27 -14.49
N TYR A 119 2.32 5.25 -14.80
CA TYR A 119 1.83 3.88 -14.81
C TYR A 119 2.86 2.88 -14.29
N ASN A 120 2.36 1.77 -13.78
CA ASN A 120 3.16 0.60 -13.45
C ASN A 120 2.60 -0.63 -14.18
N ILE A 121 3.47 -1.32 -14.91
CA ILE A 121 3.13 -2.58 -15.55
C ILE A 121 3.20 -3.68 -14.49
N LEU A 122 2.13 -4.47 -14.36
CA LEU A 122 1.98 -5.55 -13.42
C LEU A 122 1.75 -6.87 -14.17
N PRO A 123 2.81 -7.50 -14.71
CA PRO A 123 2.68 -8.69 -15.54
C PRO A 123 2.06 -9.88 -14.82
N ASP A 124 2.37 -10.01 -13.51
CA ASP A 124 1.84 -11.02 -12.61
C ASP A 124 0.31 -10.90 -12.38
N LEU A 125 -0.25 -9.73 -12.62
CA LEU A 125 -1.69 -9.44 -12.52
C LEU A 125 -2.36 -9.28 -13.90
N ASN A 126 -1.59 -9.39 -14.98
CA ASN A 126 -2.00 -9.09 -16.36
C ASN A 126 -2.71 -7.72 -16.50
N ALA A 127 -2.16 -6.71 -15.84
CA ALA A 127 -2.75 -5.39 -15.73
C ALA A 127 -1.70 -4.28 -15.72
N VAL A 128 -2.14 -3.07 -16.02
CA VAL A 128 -1.38 -1.83 -15.86
C VAL A 128 -2.13 -0.93 -14.89
N ALA A 129 -1.45 -0.50 -13.83
CA ALA A 129 -1.97 0.46 -12.88
C ALA A 129 -1.61 1.87 -13.37
N VAL A 130 -2.60 2.66 -13.79
CA VAL A 130 -2.43 4.07 -14.15
C VAL A 130 -2.85 4.92 -12.95
N PHE A 131 -1.98 5.81 -12.51
CA PHE A 131 -2.17 6.64 -11.32
C PHE A 131 -1.53 8.02 -11.55
N SER A 132 -1.71 8.95 -10.61
CA SER A 132 -1.10 10.26 -10.75
C SER A 132 -0.37 10.71 -9.49
N ILE A 133 0.51 11.66 -9.66
CA ILE A 133 1.15 12.37 -8.56
C ILE A 133 0.99 13.86 -8.76
N ASN A 134 0.85 14.62 -7.68
CA ASN A 134 0.85 16.07 -7.74
C ASN A 134 2.13 16.59 -8.40
N SER A 135 2.00 17.48 -9.39
CA SER A 135 3.11 17.94 -10.21
C SER A 135 4.17 18.69 -9.41
N ASP A 136 3.75 19.51 -8.41
CA ASP A 136 4.70 20.23 -7.54
C ASP A 136 5.46 19.26 -6.62
N LEU A 137 4.79 18.21 -6.14
CA LEU A 137 5.44 17.17 -5.35
C LEU A 137 6.48 16.41 -6.17
N LYS A 138 6.15 16.09 -7.42
CA LYS A 138 7.11 15.45 -8.35
C LYS A 138 8.34 16.30 -8.55
N LEU A 139 8.18 17.60 -8.80
CA LEU A 139 9.31 18.53 -8.94
C LEU A 139 10.19 18.55 -7.69
N VAL A 140 9.60 18.61 -6.51
CA VAL A 140 10.35 18.60 -5.23
C VAL A 140 11.18 17.33 -5.07
N LEU A 141 10.64 16.18 -5.49
CA LEU A 141 11.34 14.90 -5.42
C LEU A 141 12.48 14.82 -6.45
N ASP A 142 12.21 15.23 -7.70
CA ASP A 142 13.20 15.21 -8.77
C ASP A 142 14.36 16.21 -8.52
N ASP A 143 14.10 17.34 -7.84
CA ASP A 143 15.12 18.31 -7.45
C ASP A 143 16.02 17.79 -6.32
N HIS A 144 15.47 16.94 -5.44
CA HIS A 144 16.20 16.48 -4.26
C HIS A 144 16.98 15.18 -4.52
N PHE A 145 16.42 14.25 -5.29
CA PHE A 145 17.03 12.95 -5.55
C PHE A 145 17.51 12.82 -6.99
N ARG A 146 18.66 12.19 -7.17
CA ARG A 146 19.22 11.94 -8.51
C ARG A 146 18.35 10.97 -9.33
N ASN A 147 17.69 10.03 -8.68
CA ASN A 147 16.85 9.04 -9.32
C ASN A 147 15.61 8.76 -8.45
N VAL A 148 14.43 9.01 -9.02
CA VAL A 148 13.15 8.77 -8.37
C VAL A 148 12.36 7.74 -9.18
N SER A 149 11.87 6.71 -8.49
CA SER A 149 10.97 5.71 -9.07
C SER A 149 9.62 5.80 -8.40
N PHE A 150 8.55 5.92 -9.18
CA PHE A 150 7.19 6.07 -8.68
C PHE A 150 6.39 4.78 -8.83
N TYR A 151 5.68 4.41 -7.77
CA TYR A 151 4.84 3.23 -7.72
C TYR A 151 3.50 3.57 -7.09
N CYS A 152 2.45 2.92 -7.56
CA CYS A 152 1.16 2.91 -6.86
C CYS A 152 1.33 2.20 -5.50
N ALA A 153 0.87 2.82 -4.42
CA ALA A 153 0.99 2.29 -3.06
C ALA A 153 0.30 0.93 -2.88
N LEU A 154 -0.77 0.67 -3.65
CA LEU A 154 -1.50 -0.59 -3.60
C LEU A 154 -0.78 -1.76 -4.30
N THR A 155 0.22 -1.49 -5.13
CA THR A 155 0.92 -2.55 -5.89
C THR A 155 1.45 -3.69 -5.03
N PRO A 156 2.17 -3.46 -3.91
CA PRO A 156 2.64 -4.55 -3.06
C PRO A 156 1.49 -5.34 -2.42
N VAL A 157 0.41 -4.67 -2.02
CA VAL A 157 -0.79 -5.30 -1.44
C VAL A 157 -1.47 -6.20 -2.46
N TRP A 158 -1.72 -5.71 -3.68
CA TRP A 158 -2.32 -6.51 -4.75
C TRP A 158 -1.49 -7.76 -5.08
N ARG A 159 -0.19 -7.62 -5.24
CA ARG A 159 0.71 -8.75 -5.51
C ARG A 159 0.71 -9.78 -4.40
N HIS A 160 0.72 -9.31 -3.15
CA HIS A 160 0.68 -10.21 -1.99
C HIS A 160 -0.65 -10.98 -1.91
N LEU A 161 -1.77 -10.28 -2.00
CA LEU A 161 -3.09 -10.89 -1.89
C LEU A 161 -3.48 -11.68 -3.14
N HIS A 162 -2.95 -11.33 -4.32
CA HIS A 162 -3.09 -12.14 -5.53
C HIS A 162 -2.44 -13.51 -5.35
N GLN A 163 -1.21 -13.59 -4.86
CA GLN A 163 -0.56 -14.87 -4.58
C GLN A 163 -1.39 -15.71 -3.61
N ARG A 164 -1.95 -15.08 -2.57
CA ARG A 164 -2.87 -15.74 -1.64
C ARG A 164 -4.18 -16.20 -2.31
N SER A 165 -4.64 -15.50 -3.34
CA SER A 165 -5.85 -15.84 -4.08
C SER A 165 -5.71 -17.09 -4.95
N LEU A 166 -4.48 -17.47 -5.32
CA LEU A 166 -4.21 -18.68 -6.10
C LEU A 166 -4.50 -19.97 -5.34
N ASN A 167 -4.53 -19.91 -4.02
CA ASN A 167 -4.84 -21.04 -3.18
C ASN A 167 -6.36 -21.25 -3.11
N GLY A 168 -6.86 -22.33 -3.73
CA GLY A 168 -8.25 -22.73 -3.71
C GLY A 168 -9.04 -22.30 -4.96
N VAL A 169 -10.26 -22.85 -5.07
CA VAL A 169 -11.15 -22.68 -6.25
C VAL A 169 -12.24 -21.61 -6.06
N ARG A 170 -12.29 -20.97 -4.89
CA ARG A 170 -13.32 -19.99 -4.54
C ARG A 170 -12.93 -18.61 -5.00
N ASN A 171 -13.93 -17.80 -5.40
CA ASN A 171 -13.67 -16.39 -5.63
C ASN A 171 -13.41 -15.68 -4.29
N LYS A 172 -12.58 -14.66 -4.33
CA LYS A 172 -12.21 -13.90 -3.15
C LYS A 172 -12.36 -12.42 -3.45
N LEU A 173 -13.08 -11.74 -2.58
CA LEU A 173 -13.13 -10.27 -2.53
C LEU A 173 -12.23 -9.79 -1.40
N TYR A 174 -11.47 -8.74 -1.66
CA TYR A 174 -10.58 -8.13 -0.68
C TYR A 174 -11.02 -6.71 -0.41
N GLY A 175 -11.08 -6.32 0.86
CA GLY A 175 -11.22 -4.94 1.33
C GLY A 175 -9.98 -4.53 2.10
N TYR A 176 -9.24 -3.55 1.60
CA TYR A 176 -8.08 -2.97 2.27
C TYR A 176 -8.44 -1.61 2.84
N PHE A 177 -8.35 -1.49 4.16
CA PHE A 177 -8.65 -0.28 4.91
C PHE A 177 -7.37 0.50 5.22
N HIS A 178 -7.34 1.77 4.86
CA HIS A 178 -6.27 2.68 5.20
C HIS A 178 -6.74 4.15 5.10
N GLU A 179 -6.30 4.99 5.99
CA GLU A 179 -6.53 6.44 5.95
C GLU A 179 -7.99 6.85 5.67
N ARG A 180 -8.97 6.18 6.30
CA ARG A 180 -10.43 6.35 6.09
C ARG A 180 -10.91 6.02 4.67
N ARG A 181 -10.17 5.19 3.97
CA ARG A 181 -10.50 4.68 2.65
C ARG A 181 -10.61 3.18 2.68
N LEU A 182 -11.36 2.68 1.75
CA LEU A 182 -11.55 1.27 1.49
C LEU A 182 -11.28 0.99 0.03
N ASP A 183 -10.18 0.31 -0.25
CA ASP A 183 -9.92 -0.25 -1.56
C ASP A 183 -10.51 -1.65 -1.65
N ILE A 184 -11.48 -1.83 -2.56
CA ILE A 184 -12.10 -3.12 -2.80
C ILE A 184 -11.57 -3.67 -4.12
N PHE A 185 -11.05 -4.88 -4.11
CA PHE A 185 -10.53 -5.52 -5.32
C PHE A 185 -10.71 -7.03 -5.31
N ALA A 186 -10.72 -7.60 -6.52
CA ALA A 186 -10.88 -9.04 -6.73
C ALA A 186 -10.01 -9.53 -7.88
N PHE A 187 -9.61 -10.81 -7.79
CA PHE A 187 -8.88 -11.50 -8.83
C PHE A 187 -9.69 -12.70 -9.34
N GLN A 188 -9.60 -13.00 -10.62
CA GLN A 188 -10.22 -14.16 -11.23
C GLN A 188 -9.25 -14.81 -12.21
N LYS A 189 -8.94 -16.09 -12.01
CA LYS A 189 -8.06 -16.88 -12.90
C LYS A 189 -6.75 -16.14 -13.23
N ASN A 190 -6.02 -15.71 -12.22
CA ASN A 190 -4.74 -14.99 -12.36
C ASN A 190 -4.83 -13.62 -13.05
N ARG A 191 -6.01 -13.02 -13.11
CA ARG A 191 -6.22 -11.68 -13.68
C ARG A 191 -6.87 -10.77 -12.66
N PHE A 192 -6.54 -9.52 -12.74
CA PHE A 192 -7.28 -8.48 -12.05
C PHE A 192 -8.71 -8.42 -12.59
N LYS A 193 -9.70 -8.54 -11.73
CA LYS A 193 -11.12 -8.53 -12.11
C LYS A 193 -11.79 -7.21 -11.84
N PHE A 194 -11.47 -6.62 -10.69
CA PHE A 194 -12.10 -5.41 -10.20
C PHE A 194 -11.17 -4.69 -9.24
N CYS A 195 -11.17 -3.36 -9.28
CA CYS A 195 -10.60 -2.49 -8.26
C CYS A 195 -11.39 -1.18 -8.24
N ASN A 196 -11.75 -0.74 -7.05
CA ASN A 196 -12.28 0.61 -6.84
C ASN A 196 -11.98 1.06 -5.42
N GLN A 197 -11.87 2.38 -5.22
CA GLN A 197 -11.61 3.03 -3.95
C GLN A 197 -12.85 3.80 -3.49
N PHE A 198 -13.15 3.71 -2.21
CA PHE A 198 -14.29 4.36 -1.58
C PHE A 198 -13.83 5.12 -0.33
N GLU A 199 -14.41 6.28 -0.09
CA GLU A 199 -14.26 6.96 1.20
C GLU A 199 -15.19 6.31 2.22
N THR A 200 -14.66 6.00 3.40
CA THR A 200 -15.40 5.34 4.48
C THR A 200 -15.19 6.10 5.77
N ASN A 201 -16.15 6.95 6.11
CA ASN A 201 -16.14 7.72 7.35
C ASN A 201 -16.80 6.98 8.51
N HIS A 202 -17.66 6.01 8.19
CA HIS A 202 -18.43 5.22 9.15
C HIS A 202 -18.42 3.74 8.79
N VAL A 203 -18.63 2.88 9.79
CA VAL A 203 -18.76 1.42 9.60
C VAL A 203 -19.80 1.06 8.56
N LYS A 204 -20.93 1.81 8.53
CA LYS A 204 -22.03 1.58 7.58
C LYS A 204 -21.64 1.86 6.13
N ASP A 205 -20.73 2.81 5.89
CA ASP A 205 -20.22 3.08 4.54
C ASP A 205 -19.43 1.87 4.04
N ALA A 206 -18.55 1.35 4.89
CA ALA A 206 -17.76 0.15 4.57
C ALA A 206 -18.65 -1.07 4.30
N LEU A 207 -19.63 -1.31 5.16
CA LEU A 207 -20.61 -2.38 4.99
C LEU A 207 -21.35 -2.25 3.65
N TYR A 208 -21.86 -1.05 3.35
CA TYR A 208 -22.57 -0.79 2.10
C TYR A 208 -21.71 -1.06 0.88
N PHE A 209 -20.50 -0.51 0.80
CA PHE A 209 -19.65 -0.67 -0.38
C PHE A 209 -19.16 -2.11 -0.56
N LEU A 210 -18.83 -2.82 0.51
CA LEU A 210 -18.44 -4.23 0.43
C LEU A 210 -19.58 -5.09 -0.10
N LEU A 211 -20.80 -4.94 0.42
CA LEU A 211 -21.97 -5.70 -0.03
C LEU A 211 -22.42 -5.27 -1.45
N TYR A 212 -22.33 -3.99 -1.78
CA TYR A 212 -22.63 -3.50 -3.12
C TYR A 212 -21.69 -4.13 -4.16
N VAL A 213 -20.38 -4.11 -3.93
CA VAL A 213 -19.41 -4.73 -4.86
C VAL A 213 -19.56 -6.25 -4.89
N TRP A 214 -19.83 -6.88 -3.73
CA TRP A 214 -20.14 -8.31 -3.64
C TRP A 214 -21.28 -8.70 -4.59
N GLN A 215 -22.35 -7.95 -4.57
CA GLN A 215 -23.51 -8.15 -5.43
C GLN A 215 -23.20 -7.87 -6.91
N GLN A 216 -22.48 -6.77 -7.22
CA GLN A 216 -22.09 -6.43 -8.60
C GLN A 216 -21.20 -7.50 -9.26
N LEU A 217 -20.35 -8.15 -8.49
CA LEU A 217 -19.51 -9.24 -8.96
C LEU A 217 -20.23 -10.60 -8.96
N ALA A 218 -21.51 -10.64 -8.57
CA ALA A 218 -22.33 -11.86 -8.46
C ALA A 218 -21.65 -12.96 -7.63
N LEU A 219 -21.04 -12.60 -6.51
CA LEU A 219 -20.37 -13.54 -5.62
C LEU A 219 -21.38 -14.31 -4.78
N ASP A 220 -21.10 -15.60 -4.56
CA ASP A 220 -21.95 -16.51 -3.79
C ASP A 220 -21.69 -16.40 -2.29
N ALA A 221 -22.70 -15.95 -1.53
CA ALA A 221 -22.60 -15.76 -0.09
C ALA A 221 -22.25 -17.03 0.72
N SER A 222 -22.50 -18.22 0.16
CA SER A 222 -22.25 -19.50 0.82
C SER A 222 -20.89 -20.10 0.46
N HIS A 223 -20.35 -19.78 -0.71
CA HIS A 223 -19.16 -20.40 -1.26
C HIS A 223 -17.95 -19.48 -1.33
N ASP A 224 -18.15 -18.24 -1.75
CA ASP A 224 -17.06 -17.27 -1.92
C ASP A 224 -16.59 -16.66 -0.59
N GLU A 225 -15.46 -16.00 -0.59
CA GLU A 225 -14.79 -15.53 0.63
C GLU A 225 -14.53 -14.02 0.56
N LEU A 226 -14.78 -13.32 1.68
CA LEU A 226 -14.46 -11.92 1.88
C LEU A 226 -13.27 -11.81 2.84
N TYR A 227 -12.24 -11.11 2.43
CA TYR A 227 -11.06 -10.83 3.24
C TYR A 227 -10.95 -9.34 3.52
N LEU A 228 -10.74 -8.98 4.78
CA LEU A 228 -10.51 -7.61 5.23
C LEU A 228 -9.08 -7.48 5.75
N VAL A 229 -8.43 -6.38 5.47
CA VAL A 229 -7.05 -6.11 5.91
C VAL A 229 -6.84 -4.62 6.14
N GLY A 230 -5.88 -4.25 6.98
CA GLY A 230 -5.51 -2.88 7.29
C GLY A 230 -6.24 -2.31 8.51
N ASP A 231 -6.45 -1.01 8.53
CA ASP A 231 -6.99 -0.25 9.66
C ASP A 231 -8.52 -0.29 9.65
N LEU A 232 -9.09 -1.43 10.08
CA LEU A 232 -10.53 -1.62 10.10
C LEU A 232 -11.22 -0.58 11.00
N PRO A 233 -12.37 -0.01 10.58
CA PRO A 233 -13.15 0.84 11.47
C PRO A 233 -13.63 0.04 12.69
N ASP A 234 -13.72 0.66 13.86
CA ASP A 234 -14.15 0.07 15.14
C ASP A 234 -13.44 -1.25 15.54
N GLU A 235 -12.18 -1.39 15.11
CA GLU A 235 -11.42 -2.64 15.27
C GLU A 235 -12.11 -3.86 14.62
N GLY A 236 -13.06 -3.61 13.69
CA GLY A 236 -13.81 -4.61 12.93
C GLY A 236 -14.99 -5.26 13.66
N GLY A 237 -15.29 -4.91 14.89
CA GLY A 237 -16.32 -5.59 15.70
C GLY A 237 -17.73 -5.49 15.12
N GLU A 238 -18.26 -4.30 14.92
CA GLU A 238 -19.58 -4.05 14.33
C GLU A 238 -19.62 -4.47 12.85
N LEU A 239 -18.56 -4.13 12.11
CA LEU A 239 -18.45 -4.45 10.68
C LEU A 239 -18.50 -5.96 10.44
N LEU A 240 -17.70 -6.73 11.17
CA LEU A 240 -17.64 -8.18 11.04
C LEU A 240 -18.98 -8.84 11.41
N THR A 241 -19.60 -8.38 12.50
CA THR A 241 -20.91 -8.89 12.93
C THR A 241 -21.95 -8.69 11.84
N SER A 242 -22.04 -7.47 11.28
CA SER A 242 -22.98 -7.16 10.22
C SER A 242 -22.69 -7.90 8.90
N LEU A 243 -21.41 -8.02 8.50
CA LEU A 243 -21.03 -8.76 7.30
C LEU A 243 -21.34 -10.24 7.39
N ASN A 244 -21.18 -10.85 8.56
CA ASN A 244 -21.47 -12.28 8.76
C ASN A 244 -22.97 -12.62 8.64
N GLU A 245 -23.87 -11.63 8.70
CA GLU A 245 -25.30 -11.83 8.41
C GLU A 245 -25.54 -12.10 6.91
N TYR A 246 -24.67 -11.56 6.03
CA TYR A 246 -24.83 -11.64 4.57
C TYR A 246 -23.83 -12.61 3.91
N VAL A 247 -22.63 -12.73 4.42
CA VAL A 247 -21.53 -13.53 3.84
C VAL A 247 -21.04 -14.53 4.87
N LYS A 248 -21.11 -15.83 4.55
CA LYS A 248 -20.74 -16.90 5.51
C LYS A 248 -19.26 -16.97 5.84
N LYS A 249 -18.40 -16.41 4.99
CA LYS A 249 -16.95 -16.52 5.12
C LYS A 249 -16.30 -15.15 5.04
N VAL A 250 -16.35 -14.44 6.13
CA VAL A 250 -15.60 -13.18 6.33
C VAL A 250 -14.37 -13.47 7.18
N ARG A 251 -13.21 -13.02 6.74
CA ARG A 251 -11.92 -13.21 7.44
C ARG A 251 -11.15 -11.91 7.51
N VAL A 252 -10.55 -11.64 8.66
CA VAL A 252 -9.58 -10.54 8.81
C VAL A 252 -8.19 -11.10 8.63
N ILE A 253 -7.39 -10.45 7.81
CA ILE A 253 -5.97 -10.74 7.65
C ILE A 253 -5.22 -9.94 8.71
N ASN A 254 -4.61 -10.65 9.65
CA ASN A 254 -3.79 -10.05 10.68
C ASN A 254 -2.31 -10.08 10.22
N PRO A 255 -1.65 -8.92 10.07
CA PRO A 255 -0.25 -8.88 9.66
C PRO A 255 0.69 -9.68 10.58
N THR A 256 0.40 -9.72 11.88
CA THR A 256 1.21 -10.50 12.85
C THR A 256 1.09 -12.01 12.62
N GLU A 257 -0.07 -12.49 12.18
CA GLU A 257 -0.24 -13.91 11.82
C GLU A 257 0.44 -14.25 10.50
N GLU A 258 0.56 -13.28 9.57
CA GLU A 258 1.21 -13.48 8.26
C GLU A 258 2.73 -13.43 8.33
N TYR A 259 3.25 -12.44 9.04
CA TYR A 259 4.70 -12.13 9.06
C TYR A 259 5.36 -12.52 10.38
N GLY A 260 4.61 -13.15 11.30
CA GLY A 260 5.09 -13.46 12.62
C GLY A 260 5.45 -12.21 13.44
N GLU A 261 6.22 -12.40 14.48
CA GLU A 261 6.78 -11.31 15.29
C GLU A 261 8.03 -10.70 14.62
N SER A 262 7.91 -10.29 13.36
CA SER A 262 9.00 -9.65 12.62
C SER A 262 9.19 -8.19 13.04
N PRO A 263 10.34 -7.57 12.76
CA PRO A 263 10.52 -6.15 12.96
C PRO A 263 9.47 -5.29 12.25
N LEU A 264 8.92 -5.76 11.12
CA LEU A 264 7.88 -5.07 10.35
C LEU A 264 6.57 -4.96 11.14
N THR A 265 6.15 -6.04 11.79
CA THR A 265 4.90 -6.08 12.58
C THR A 265 5.03 -5.38 13.94
N ARG A 266 6.25 -5.28 14.47
CA ARG A 266 6.55 -4.56 15.71
C ARG A 266 6.68 -3.04 15.52
N THR A 267 6.88 -2.58 14.27
CA THR A 267 7.02 -1.15 13.98
C THR A 267 5.66 -0.47 14.05
N LYS A 268 5.46 0.32 15.11
CA LYS A 268 4.18 1.01 15.34
C LYS A 268 3.84 1.98 14.21
N GLY A 269 2.63 1.87 13.69
CA GLY A 269 2.11 2.78 12.65
C GLY A 269 2.62 2.52 11.25
N MET A 270 3.37 1.43 11.01
CA MET A 270 3.76 1.05 9.65
C MET A 270 2.53 0.54 8.89
N PRO A 271 2.16 1.15 7.75
CA PRO A 271 1.00 0.70 6.97
C PRO A 271 1.24 -0.66 6.31
N TYR A 272 0.16 -1.37 6.05
CA TYR A 272 0.22 -2.73 5.47
C TYR A 272 0.86 -2.77 4.08
N ASP A 273 0.73 -1.71 3.28
CA ASP A 273 1.38 -1.60 1.97
C ASP A 273 2.93 -1.57 2.09
N LEU A 274 3.47 -0.89 3.11
CA LEU A 274 4.90 -0.92 3.40
C LEU A 274 5.34 -2.27 3.98
N MET A 275 4.53 -2.89 4.86
CA MET A 275 4.83 -4.23 5.37
C MET A 275 4.94 -5.24 4.23
N THR A 276 3.96 -5.25 3.32
CA THR A 276 3.96 -6.14 2.15
C THR A 276 5.11 -5.87 1.18
N LEU A 277 5.49 -4.60 1.01
CA LEU A 277 6.64 -4.21 0.19
C LEU A 277 7.93 -4.81 0.74
N PHE A 278 8.22 -4.55 2.01
CA PHE A 278 9.48 -4.97 2.63
C PHE A 278 9.54 -6.47 2.90
N ALA A 279 8.43 -7.12 3.17
CA ALA A 279 8.37 -8.57 3.32
C ALA A 279 8.70 -9.33 2.02
N LYS A 280 8.40 -8.76 0.84
CA LYS A 280 8.72 -9.37 -0.46
C LYS A 280 10.12 -9.08 -0.98
N GLU A 281 10.82 -8.16 -0.39
CA GLU A 281 12.21 -7.84 -0.72
C GLU A 281 13.22 -8.72 0.05
N GLN A 282 12.72 -9.65 0.88
CA GLN A 282 13.48 -10.73 1.52
C GLN A 282 13.74 -11.86 0.51
#